data_d465c42cc45cb96309e04a0e1873e308
#
_entry.id   d465c42cc45cb96309e04a0e1873e308
#
_cell.length_a   1.000
_cell.length_b   1.000
_cell.length_c   1.000
_cell.angle_alpha   90.00
_cell.angle_beta   90.00
_cell.angle_gamma   90.00
#
_symmetry.space_group_name_H-M   'P 1'
#
loop_
_entity.id
_entity.type
_entity.pdbx_description
1 polymer ?
#
loop_
_entity_poly.entity_id
_entity_poly.type
_entity_poly.pdbx_seq_one_letter_code
_entity_poly.pdbx_strand_id
1 'polypeptide(L)'
;MARHVTWRAGGRARTFFHPADLDDLAAFLAGLPGGEPVLFLGLGSNLLVRDGGFAGAVVFTHRALKGIEAAPPLGPKLVVVAGAGVPAPHLARFVARHGGGGAEWMAGVPGTVGGALAMNAGCYGGETWKHVVSVRTIDRRGTVRTRTAADYEIGYRHVASRHGAEEWFVGATFAFDAGDEAAAMAAMKALLVKRVASQPLNLPNAGSVFRNPPGDHAARLIETCGLKGFAVGAAQVSTKHANFIVNLGGASAADIESVIAHVQATVKSRTGVELVREVRIVGSAGGVDAGAAP
;
A
#
# COMPACT_ATOMS: atom_id res chain seq x y z
N MET A 1 12.34 -4.81 -10.03
CA MET A 1 11.15 -4.71 -9.15
C MET A 1 9.84 -4.99 -9.89
N ALA A 2 9.81 -4.94 -11.21
CA ALA A 2 8.59 -5.15 -12.01
C ALA A 2 7.73 -6.39 -11.65
N ARG A 3 8.36 -7.49 -11.21
CA ARG A 3 7.63 -8.72 -10.78
C ARG A 3 6.99 -8.61 -9.38
N HIS A 4 7.30 -7.55 -8.64
CA HIS A 4 6.94 -7.39 -7.22
C HIS A 4 6.08 -6.15 -6.95
N VAL A 5 5.72 -5.39 -8.00
CA VAL A 5 4.81 -4.25 -7.94
C VAL A 5 3.65 -4.45 -8.90
N THR A 6 2.48 -3.92 -8.55
CA THR A 6 1.26 -4.16 -9.33
C THR A 6 1.24 -3.43 -10.68
N TRP A 7 2.01 -2.37 -10.87
CA TRP A 7 2.22 -1.74 -12.19
C TRP A 7 3.05 -2.57 -13.17
N ARG A 8 3.78 -3.60 -12.67
CA ARG A 8 4.67 -4.44 -13.47
C ARG A 8 5.75 -3.66 -14.22
N ALA A 9 6.22 -2.56 -13.65
CA ALA A 9 7.30 -1.71 -14.16
C ALA A 9 8.34 -1.44 -13.09
N GLY A 10 9.56 -1.08 -13.48
CA GLY A 10 10.65 -0.65 -12.60
C GLY A 10 11.86 -1.56 -12.54
N GLY A 11 13.00 -0.96 -12.22
CA GLY A 11 14.32 -1.57 -12.17
C GLY A 11 14.55 -2.53 -10.99
N ARG A 12 15.80 -2.91 -10.77
CA ARG A 12 16.19 -3.91 -9.74
C ARG A 12 16.38 -3.24 -8.37
N ALA A 13 16.23 -4.02 -7.29
CA ALA A 13 16.77 -3.67 -5.99
C ALA A 13 18.21 -4.19 -5.88
N ARG A 14 19.07 -3.51 -5.10
CA ARG A 14 20.41 -3.99 -4.79
C ARG A 14 20.31 -5.32 -4.04
N THR A 15 19.51 -5.35 -2.98
CA THR A 15 19.22 -6.54 -2.20
C THR A 15 17.70 -6.75 -2.18
N PHE A 16 17.24 -7.98 -2.44
CA PHE A 16 15.85 -8.36 -2.29
C PHE A 16 15.78 -9.49 -1.27
N PHE A 17 15.27 -9.18 -0.08
CA PHE A 17 15.23 -10.09 1.05
C PHE A 17 13.80 -10.56 1.33
N HIS A 18 13.64 -11.85 1.47
CA HIS A 18 12.40 -12.49 1.85
C HIS A 18 12.62 -13.21 3.18
N PRO A 19 12.23 -12.61 4.31
CA PRO A 19 12.48 -13.20 5.62
C PRO A 19 11.70 -14.51 5.79
N ALA A 20 12.32 -15.49 6.45
CA ALA A 20 11.66 -16.72 6.84
C ALA A 20 10.63 -16.45 7.98
N ASP A 21 11.04 -15.63 8.93
CA ASP A 21 10.25 -15.23 10.10
C ASP A 21 10.69 -13.85 10.61
N LEU A 22 10.26 -13.50 11.83
CA LEU A 22 10.59 -12.21 12.44
C LEU A 22 12.04 -12.16 12.97
N ASP A 23 12.57 -13.29 13.43
CA ASP A 23 13.93 -13.36 13.95
C ASP A 23 14.96 -13.27 12.83
N ASP A 24 14.70 -13.94 11.69
CA ASP A 24 15.49 -13.80 10.47
C ASP A 24 15.45 -12.36 9.94
N LEU A 25 14.28 -11.70 9.98
CA LEU A 25 14.17 -10.28 9.65
C LEU A 25 15.00 -9.40 10.58
N ALA A 26 14.95 -9.66 11.89
CA ALA A 26 15.70 -8.90 12.89
C ALA A 26 17.22 -9.03 12.67
N ALA A 27 17.69 -10.26 12.46
CA ALA A 27 19.09 -10.52 12.17
C ALA A 27 19.55 -9.85 10.86
N PHE A 28 18.75 -9.91 9.80
CA PHE A 28 19.02 -9.24 8.54
C PHE A 28 19.16 -7.73 8.70
N LEU A 29 18.20 -7.08 9.39
CA LEU A 29 18.25 -5.63 9.59
C LEU A 29 19.46 -5.19 10.42
N ALA A 30 19.77 -5.93 11.49
CA ALA A 30 20.91 -5.66 12.35
C ALA A 30 22.25 -5.84 11.62
N GLY A 31 22.30 -6.71 10.61
CA GLY A 31 23.48 -6.94 9.78
C GLY A 31 23.67 -5.97 8.62
N LEU A 32 22.68 -5.11 8.33
CA LEU A 32 22.81 -4.14 7.24
C LEU A 32 23.82 -3.02 7.58
N PRO A 33 24.60 -2.55 6.60
CA PRO A 33 25.45 -1.38 6.77
C PRO A 33 24.68 -0.18 7.28
N GLY A 34 25.28 0.62 8.16
CA GLY A 34 24.69 1.89 8.60
C GLY A 34 24.42 2.79 7.39
N GLY A 35 23.18 3.32 7.30
CA GLY A 35 22.76 4.18 6.20
C GLY A 35 22.29 3.44 4.94
N GLU A 36 22.34 2.12 4.86
CA GLU A 36 21.73 1.37 3.75
C GLU A 36 20.24 1.66 3.66
N PRO A 37 19.71 2.15 2.52
CA PRO A 37 18.27 2.41 2.39
C PRO A 37 17.48 1.11 2.51
N VAL A 38 16.39 1.13 3.29
CA VAL A 38 15.51 -0.03 3.48
C VAL A 38 14.09 0.31 3.05
N LEU A 39 13.50 -0.58 2.26
CA LEU A 39 12.12 -0.47 1.79
C LEU A 39 11.33 -1.72 2.17
N PHE A 40 10.31 -1.59 3.00
CA PHE A 40 9.37 -2.68 3.26
C PHE A 40 8.31 -2.72 2.16
N LEU A 41 8.12 -3.90 1.59
CA LEU A 41 7.26 -4.15 0.45
C LEU A 41 6.24 -5.25 0.79
N GLY A 42 4.95 -4.93 0.69
CA GLY A 42 3.87 -5.92 0.67
C GLY A 42 3.59 -6.41 -0.77
N LEU A 43 2.40 -6.12 -1.27
CA LEU A 43 2.01 -6.45 -2.66
C LEU A 43 2.47 -5.43 -3.71
N GLY A 44 3.13 -4.36 -3.31
CA GLY A 44 3.57 -3.30 -4.23
C GLY A 44 2.42 -2.56 -4.92
N SER A 45 1.26 -2.49 -4.27
CA SER A 45 0.03 -1.94 -4.82
C SER A 45 -0.09 -0.41 -4.73
N ASN A 46 0.91 0.25 -4.15
CA ASN A 46 0.99 1.72 -4.05
C ASN A 46 2.42 2.22 -4.29
N LEU A 47 3.17 1.52 -5.15
CA LEU A 47 4.60 1.77 -5.34
C LEU A 47 4.97 1.78 -6.82
N LEU A 48 5.74 2.80 -7.23
CA LEU A 48 6.50 2.83 -8.47
C LEU A 48 7.99 2.82 -8.11
N VAL A 49 8.72 1.83 -8.62
CA VAL A 49 10.19 1.80 -8.55
C VAL A 49 10.72 2.30 -9.88
N ARG A 50 11.51 3.36 -9.89
CA ARG A 50 12.08 3.92 -11.12
C ARG A 50 12.96 2.90 -11.85
N ASP A 51 13.18 3.11 -13.14
CA ASP A 51 13.86 2.14 -14.00
C ASP A 51 15.33 1.88 -13.59
N GLY A 52 15.99 2.87 -12.98
CA GLY A 52 17.32 2.70 -12.39
C GLY A 52 17.34 1.81 -11.13
N GLY A 53 16.17 1.47 -10.60
CA GLY A 53 16.04 0.58 -9.46
C GLY A 53 16.20 1.26 -8.10
N PHE A 54 16.28 0.43 -7.06
CA PHE A 54 16.42 0.85 -5.67
C PHE A 54 17.78 0.44 -5.13
N ALA A 55 18.63 1.43 -4.84
CA ALA A 55 20.01 1.23 -4.37
C ALA A 55 20.05 0.92 -2.86
N GLY A 56 19.32 -0.11 -2.43
CA GLY A 56 19.19 -0.52 -1.04
C GLY A 56 18.55 -1.89 -0.90
N ALA A 57 18.17 -2.24 0.33
CA ALA A 57 17.51 -3.48 0.67
C ALA A 57 16.00 -3.35 0.58
N VAL A 58 15.33 -4.24 -0.16
CA VAL A 58 13.89 -4.40 -0.19
C VAL A 58 13.51 -5.62 0.63
N VAL A 59 12.75 -5.42 1.70
CA VAL A 59 12.20 -6.49 2.55
C VAL A 59 10.80 -6.84 2.07
N PHE A 60 10.64 -8.05 1.52
CA PHE A 60 9.36 -8.52 0.99
C PHE A 60 8.56 -9.27 2.03
N THR A 61 7.54 -8.64 2.61
CA THR A 61 6.77 -9.16 3.76
C THR A 61 5.60 -10.05 3.39
N HIS A 62 5.07 -9.95 2.16
CA HIS A 62 3.81 -10.57 1.78
C HIS A 62 3.75 -12.09 2.00
N ARG A 63 4.84 -12.83 1.80
CA ARG A 63 4.87 -14.28 1.99
C ARG A 63 5.50 -14.72 3.31
N ALA A 64 6.02 -13.77 4.06
CA ALA A 64 6.77 -14.00 5.29
C ALA A 64 5.92 -13.78 6.55
N LEU A 65 5.54 -12.54 6.83
CA LEU A 65 4.81 -12.15 8.03
C LEU A 65 3.30 -12.34 7.82
N LYS A 66 2.84 -13.58 7.65
CA LYS A 66 1.48 -13.94 7.20
C LYS A 66 0.59 -14.56 8.28
N GLY A 67 1.06 -14.65 9.52
CA GLY A 67 0.26 -15.16 10.65
C GLY A 67 -0.99 -14.30 10.85
N ILE A 68 -2.13 -14.97 11.07
CA ILE A 68 -3.39 -14.33 11.44
C ILE A 68 -4.11 -15.24 12.41
N GLU A 69 -4.54 -14.72 13.55
CA GLU A 69 -5.18 -15.48 14.61
C GLU A 69 -6.16 -14.61 15.41
N ALA A 70 -7.15 -15.25 16.00
CA ALA A 70 -8.01 -14.63 17.00
C ALA A 70 -7.29 -14.62 18.35
N ALA A 71 -7.42 -13.53 19.08
CA ALA A 71 -6.88 -13.34 20.42
C ALA A 71 -8.02 -13.23 21.45
N PRO A 72 -7.74 -13.27 22.75
CA PRO A 72 -8.75 -13.06 23.78
C PRO A 72 -9.56 -11.77 23.51
N PRO A 73 -10.89 -11.81 23.63
CA PRO A 73 -11.75 -10.69 23.25
C PRO A 73 -11.52 -9.47 24.15
N LEU A 74 -11.74 -8.29 23.60
CA LEU A 74 -11.72 -7.02 24.34
C LEU A 74 -13.17 -6.57 24.58
N GLY A 75 -13.73 -6.95 25.71
CA GLY A 75 -15.17 -6.79 25.98
C GLY A 75 -16.00 -7.52 24.92
N PRO A 76 -16.96 -6.86 24.23
CA PRO A 76 -17.77 -7.49 23.19
C PRO A 76 -17.06 -7.60 21.83
N LYS A 77 -15.81 -7.13 21.70
CA LYS A 77 -15.10 -7.06 20.43
C LYS A 77 -14.29 -8.31 20.15
N LEU A 78 -14.35 -8.79 18.92
CA LEU A 78 -13.40 -9.75 18.36
C LEU A 78 -12.04 -9.08 18.23
N VAL A 79 -11.01 -9.70 18.80
CA VAL A 79 -9.62 -9.26 18.66
C VAL A 79 -8.89 -10.18 17.69
N VAL A 80 -8.18 -9.59 16.74
CA VAL A 80 -7.42 -10.31 15.72
C VAL A 80 -5.99 -9.78 15.68
N VAL A 81 -5.02 -10.68 15.76
CA VAL A 81 -3.60 -10.38 15.53
C VAL A 81 -3.26 -10.78 14.10
N ALA A 82 -2.68 -9.85 13.34
CA ALA A 82 -2.29 -10.09 11.96
C ALA A 82 -0.89 -9.57 11.66
N GLY A 83 -0.09 -10.39 10.98
CA GLY A 83 1.23 -10.01 10.50
C GLY A 83 1.15 -9.02 9.33
N ALA A 84 2.20 -8.21 9.16
CA ALA A 84 2.25 -7.17 8.13
C ALA A 84 2.12 -7.70 6.68
N GLY A 85 2.46 -8.96 6.45
CA GLY A 85 2.35 -9.61 5.13
C GLY A 85 0.97 -10.16 4.79
N VAL A 86 0.01 -10.16 5.75
CA VAL A 86 -1.36 -10.63 5.52
C VAL A 86 -2.06 -9.70 4.52
N PRO A 87 -2.63 -10.21 3.40
CA PRO A 87 -3.45 -9.38 2.52
C PRO A 87 -4.69 -8.82 3.24
N ALA A 88 -5.00 -7.54 3.06
CA ALA A 88 -6.15 -6.91 3.70
C ALA A 88 -7.49 -7.64 3.40
N PRO A 89 -7.75 -8.16 2.17
CA PRO A 89 -8.93 -9.00 1.93
C PRO A 89 -8.94 -10.32 2.71
N HIS A 90 -7.80 -10.85 3.11
CA HIS A 90 -7.74 -12.05 3.95
C HIS A 90 -8.11 -11.72 5.40
N LEU A 91 -7.64 -10.59 5.92
CA LEU A 91 -8.05 -10.10 7.23
C LEU A 91 -9.56 -9.88 7.28
N ALA A 92 -10.16 -9.22 6.27
CA ALA A 92 -11.61 -9.03 6.20
C ALA A 92 -12.40 -10.35 6.29
N ARG A 93 -12.00 -11.35 5.49
CA ARG A 93 -12.64 -12.68 5.50
C ARG A 93 -12.43 -13.43 6.82
N PHE A 94 -11.24 -13.29 7.41
CA PHE A 94 -10.95 -13.91 8.71
C PHE A 94 -11.86 -13.34 9.79
N VAL A 95 -11.99 -12.01 9.87
CA VAL A 95 -12.87 -11.32 10.82
C VAL A 95 -14.31 -11.81 10.66
N ALA A 96 -14.86 -11.84 9.44
CA ALA A 96 -16.23 -12.30 9.18
C ALA A 96 -16.46 -13.75 9.66
N ARG A 97 -15.55 -14.68 9.33
CA ARG A 97 -15.64 -16.09 9.72
C ARG A 97 -15.55 -16.34 11.23
N HIS A 98 -15.02 -15.38 11.98
CA HIS A 98 -14.91 -15.45 13.45
C HIS A 98 -16.00 -14.61 14.15
N GLY A 99 -17.07 -14.25 13.44
CA GLY A 99 -18.20 -13.51 14.03
C GLY A 99 -17.93 -12.02 14.26
N GLY A 100 -16.96 -11.44 13.55
CA GLY A 100 -16.71 -10.01 13.58
C GLY A 100 -17.32 -9.29 12.38
N GLY A 101 -17.60 -8.00 12.54
CA GLY A 101 -18.11 -7.07 11.53
C GLY A 101 -17.31 -5.78 11.49
N GLY A 102 -17.55 -4.96 10.46
CA GLY A 102 -16.87 -3.68 10.27
C GLY A 102 -15.51 -3.77 9.54
N ALA A 103 -15.08 -4.97 9.11
CA ALA A 103 -13.87 -5.18 8.32
C ALA A 103 -14.14 -5.31 6.80
N GLU A 104 -15.38 -5.30 6.35
CA GLU A 104 -15.81 -5.63 4.98
C GLU A 104 -15.13 -4.75 3.92
N TRP A 105 -14.94 -3.48 4.24
CA TRP A 105 -14.28 -2.50 3.38
C TRP A 105 -12.83 -2.89 3.06
N MET A 106 -12.13 -3.61 3.97
CA MET A 106 -10.76 -4.06 3.75
C MET A 106 -10.64 -5.04 2.57
N ALA A 107 -11.75 -5.71 2.18
CA ALA A 107 -11.80 -6.52 0.96
C ALA A 107 -11.52 -5.69 -0.31
N GLY A 108 -11.79 -4.39 -0.27
CA GLY A 108 -11.47 -3.44 -1.34
C GLY A 108 -10.04 -2.88 -1.32
N VAL A 109 -9.22 -3.15 -0.31
CA VAL A 109 -7.84 -2.66 -0.20
C VAL A 109 -6.88 -3.65 -0.88
N PRO A 110 -6.18 -3.27 -1.96
CA PRO A 110 -5.34 -4.19 -2.73
C PRO A 110 -3.94 -4.38 -2.14
N GLY A 111 -3.77 -4.19 -0.84
CA GLY A 111 -2.50 -4.23 -0.13
C GLY A 111 -2.43 -5.28 0.96
N THR A 112 -1.35 -5.24 1.72
CA THR A 112 -1.17 -6.03 2.96
C THR A 112 -1.44 -5.17 4.19
N VAL A 113 -1.59 -5.81 5.34
CA VAL A 113 -1.75 -5.15 6.65
C VAL A 113 -0.65 -4.11 6.89
N GLY A 114 0.62 -4.43 6.63
CA GLY A 114 1.71 -3.46 6.80
C GLY A 114 1.58 -2.24 5.90
N GLY A 115 1.18 -2.44 4.64
CA GLY A 115 0.89 -1.32 3.72
C GLY A 115 -0.33 -0.51 4.14
N ALA A 116 -1.36 -1.19 4.65
CA ALA A 116 -2.57 -0.53 5.15
C ALA A 116 -2.29 0.32 6.39
N LEU A 117 -1.46 -0.16 7.31
CA LEU A 117 -0.99 0.60 8.47
C LEU A 117 -0.17 1.83 8.06
N ALA A 118 0.81 1.65 7.17
CA ALA A 118 1.72 2.72 6.75
C ALA A 118 1.01 3.88 6.02
N MET A 119 -0.13 3.62 5.40
CA MET A 119 -0.89 4.59 4.61
C MET A 119 -2.21 5.01 5.25
N ASN A 120 -2.55 4.52 6.44
CA ASN A 120 -3.94 4.57 6.93
C ASN A 120 -4.91 4.27 5.79
N ALA A 121 -4.68 3.13 5.11
CA ALA A 121 -5.45 2.77 3.94
C ALA A 121 -6.93 2.65 4.29
N GLY A 122 -7.77 3.07 3.37
CA GLY A 122 -9.21 2.98 3.54
C GLY A 122 -9.95 3.09 2.22
N CYS A 123 -11.14 2.55 2.18
CA CYS A 123 -12.10 2.71 1.09
C CYS A 123 -13.53 2.51 1.63
N TYR A 124 -14.51 2.95 0.88
CA TYR A 124 -15.94 2.80 1.24
C TYR A 124 -16.28 3.26 2.66
N GLY A 125 -15.64 4.33 3.15
CA GLY A 125 -15.87 4.91 4.48
C GLY A 125 -15.08 4.27 5.64
N GLY A 126 -14.39 3.15 5.41
CA GLY A 126 -13.52 2.54 6.41
C GLY A 126 -12.07 3.06 6.33
N GLU A 127 -11.36 3.00 7.45
CA GLU A 127 -9.95 3.34 7.59
C GLU A 127 -9.26 2.39 8.57
N THR A 128 -8.01 2.04 8.27
CA THR A 128 -7.25 1.01 9.00
C THR A 128 -7.11 1.33 10.49
N TRP A 129 -6.67 2.55 10.82
CA TRP A 129 -6.34 2.89 12.21
C TRP A 129 -7.54 3.04 13.14
N LYS A 130 -8.77 3.11 12.62
CA LYS A 130 -9.99 3.06 13.44
C LYS A 130 -10.20 1.73 14.16
N HIS A 131 -9.58 0.66 13.68
CA HIS A 131 -9.69 -0.68 14.24
C HIS A 131 -8.42 -1.16 14.94
N VAL A 132 -7.34 -0.37 14.91
CA VAL A 132 -6.04 -0.75 15.50
C VAL A 132 -6.05 -0.55 17.01
N VAL A 133 -5.74 -1.61 17.76
CA VAL A 133 -5.48 -1.58 19.20
C VAL A 133 -4.01 -1.27 19.47
N SER A 134 -3.13 -2.01 18.80
CA SER A 134 -1.69 -1.82 18.86
C SER A 134 -1.03 -2.31 17.58
N VAL A 135 0.19 -1.86 17.33
CA VAL A 135 1.03 -2.35 16.24
C VAL A 135 2.35 -2.88 16.79
N ARG A 136 2.92 -3.85 16.10
CA ARG A 136 4.32 -4.24 16.30
C ARG A 136 5.16 -3.62 15.20
N THR A 137 6.23 -2.96 15.61
CA THR A 137 7.23 -2.39 14.71
C THR A 137 8.58 -3.04 14.93
N ILE A 138 9.44 -2.95 13.94
CA ILE A 138 10.85 -3.34 14.03
C ILE A 138 11.71 -2.16 13.60
N ASP A 139 12.79 -1.90 14.31
CA ASP A 139 13.77 -0.88 13.94
C ASP A 139 14.97 -1.48 13.17
N ARG A 140 15.88 -0.60 12.73
CA ARG A 140 17.08 -1.00 12.01
C ARG A 140 18.02 -1.94 12.80
N ARG A 141 17.93 -1.95 14.12
CA ARG A 141 18.72 -2.84 14.99
C ARG A 141 18.06 -4.22 15.17
N GLY A 142 16.94 -4.46 14.51
CA GLY A 142 16.15 -5.66 14.69
C GLY A 142 15.30 -5.67 15.97
N THR A 143 15.21 -4.54 16.68
CA THR A 143 14.43 -4.48 17.92
C THR A 143 12.95 -4.34 17.62
N VAL A 144 12.15 -5.27 18.11
CA VAL A 144 10.70 -5.24 17.99
C VAL A 144 10.10 -4.44 19.15
N ARG A 145 9.13 -3.57 18.85
CA ARG A 145 8.38 -2.78 19.84
C ARG A 145 6.89 -2.85 19.58
N THR A 146 6.13 -2.73 20.65
CA THR A 146 4.69 -2.48 20.59
C THR A 146 4.44 -0.98 20.66
N ARG A 147 3.59 -0.48 19.77
CA ARG A 147 3.18 0.90 19.67
C ARG A 147 1.66 1.00 19.64
N THR A 148 1.13 2.17 19.95
CA THR A 148 -0.31 2.48 19.90
C THR A 148 -0.56 3.67 18.98
N ALA A 149 -1.83 4.02 18.74
CA ALA A 149 -2.18 5.19 17.95
C ALA A 149 -1.61 6.50 18.51
N ALA A 150 -1.35 6.59 19.83
CA ALA A 150 -0.77 7.77 20.47
C ALA A 150 0.68 8.04 20.03
N ASP A 151 1.38 7.01 19.54
CA ASP A 151 2.76 7.11 19.05
C ASP A 151 2.86 7.70 17.64
N TYR A 152 1.72 7.94 16.98
CA TYR A 152 1.68 8.39 15.58
C TYR A 152 0.82 9.63 15.37
N GLU A 153 1.18 10.40 14.37
CA GLU A 153 0.28 11.36 13.72
C GLU A 153 -0.46 10.60 12.60
N ILE A 154 -1.78 10.48 12.75
CA ILE A 154 -2.63 9.68 11.85
C ILE A 154 -3.62 10.60 11.16
N GLY A 155 -3.64 10.55 9.84
CA GLY A 155 -4.54 11.33 9.01
C GLY A 155 -4.95 10.59 7.73
N TYR A 156 -5.66 11.29 6.85
CA TYR A 156 -6.05 10.76 5.54
C TYR A 156 -4.82 10.43 4.69
N ARG A 157 -4.58 9.15 4.43
CA ARG A 157 -3.40 8.64 3.70
C ARG A 157 -2.07 9.09 4.30
N HIS A 158 -2.05 9.27 5.62
CA HIS A 158 -0.88 9.75 6.35
C HIS A 158 -0.72 9.02 7.67
N VAL A 159 0.50 8.55 7.91
CA VAL A 159 0.94 8.02 9.22
C VAL A 159 2.40 8.39 9.40
N ALA A 160 2.70 9.13 10.45
CA ALA A 160 4.06 9.52 10.81
C ALA A 160 4.34 9.20 12.28
N SER A 161 5.51 8.65 12.57
CA SER A 161 5.94 8.41 13.97
C SER A 161 6.23 9.74 14.66
N ARG A 162 5.70 9.90 15.88
CA ARG A 162 6.01 11.08 16.73
C ARG A 162 7.40 11.01 17.36
N HIS A 163 8.04 9.85 17.34
CA HIS A 163 9.35 9.64 17.94
C HIS A 163 10.52 9.85 16.96
N GLY A 164 10.25 10.12 15.68
CA GLY A 164 11.27 10.29 14.65
C GLY A 164 12.13 9.04 14.39
N ALA A 165 11.79 7.91 15.00
CA ALA A 165 12.53 6.66 14.81
C ALA A 165 12.18 6.02 13.46
N GLU A 166 13.19 5.49 12.78
CA GLU A 166 13.00 4.66 11.59
C GLU A 166 12.53 3.28 12.03
N GLU A 167 11.23 3.03 11.90
CA GLU A 167 10.58 1.77 12.26
C GLU A 167 9.63 1.32 11.14
N TRP A 168 9.49 0.02 10.97
CA TRP A 168 8.58 -0.59 10.01
C TRP A 168 7.56 -1.49 10.69
N PHE A 169 6.33 -1.48 10.21
CA PHE A 169 5.26 -2.33 10.73
C PHE A 169 5.50 -3.80 10.38
N VAL A 170 5.51 -4.67 11.40
CA VAL A 170 5.63 -6.13 11.24
C VAL A 170 4.36 -6.88 11.64
N GLY A 171 3.39 -6.20 12.23
CA GLY A 171 2.07 -6.75 12.57
C GLY A 171 1.22 -5.76 13.32
N ALA A 172 -0.04 -6.12 13.55
CA ALA A 172 -0.97 -5.34 14.37
C ALA A 172 -1.99 -6.23 15.06
N THR A 173 -2.53 -5.69 16.16
CA THR A 173 -3.71 -6.19 16.85
C THR A 173 -4.87 -5.27 16.52
N PHE A 174 -5.96 -5.85 16.05
CA PHE A 174 -7.18 -5.16 15.67
C PHE A 174 -8.32 -5.56 16.58
N ALA A 175 -9.31 -4.66 16.77
CA ALA A 175 -10.56 -4.95 17.44
C ALA A 175 -11.73 -4.58 16.53
N PHE A 176 -12.64 -5.53 16.33
CA PHE A 176 -13.83 -5.39 15.49
C PHE A 176 -15.08 -5.65 16.31
N ASP A 177 -16.19 -5.02 15.95
CA ASP A 177 -17.47 -5.27 16.59
C ASP A 177 -17.96 -6.69 16.25
N ALA A 178 -18.89 -7.22 17.05
CA ALA A 178 -19.56 -8.46 16.70
C ALA A 178 -20.38 -8.29 15.41
N GLY A 179 -20.44 -9.32 14.58
CA GLY A 179 -21.11 -9.30 13.30
C GLY A 179 -21.64 -10.66 12.88
N ASP A 180 -22.42 -10.67 11.82
CA ASP A 180 -22.93 -11.89 11.18
C ASP A 180 -22.07 -12.23 9.96
N GLU A 181 -21.58 -13.47 9.87
CA GLU A 181 -20.71 -13.93 8.78
C GLU A 181 -21.38 -13.79 7.42
N ALA A 182 -22.64 -14.21 7.30
CA ALA A 182 -23.33 -14.22 6.01
C ALA A 182 -23.56 -12.79 5.51
N ALA A 183 -23.95 -11.87 6.40
CA ALA A 183 -24.10 -10.46 6.10
C ALA A 183 -22.76 -9.81 5.70
N ALA A 184 -21.67 -10.07 6.45
CA ALA A 184 -20.35 -9.55 6.15
C ALA A 184 -19.83 -10.06 4.79
N MET A 185 -20.00 -11.36 4.49
CA MET A 185 -19.60 -11.94 3.20
C MET A 185 -20.42 -11.35 2.03
N ALA A 186 -21.71 -11.14 2.22
CA ALA A 186 -22.58 -10.49 1.23
C ALA A 186 -22.16 -9.03 0.97
N ALA A 187 -21.85 -8.28 2.02
CA ALA A 187 -21.35 -6.90 1.94
C ALA A 187 -20.01 -6.84 1.19
N MET A 188 -19.05 -7.71 1.52
CA MET A 188 -17.78 -7.80 0.78
C MET A 188 -17.98 -8.09 -0.70
N LYS A 189 -18.87 -9.03 -1.04
CA LYS A 189 -19.21 -9.35 -2.44
C LYS A 189 -19.77 -8.13 -3.17
N ALA A 190 -20.70 -7.40 -2.56
CA ALA A 190 -21.29 -6.19 -3.13
C ALA A 190 -20.23 -5.10 -3.39
N LEU A 191 -19.32 -4.88 -2.43
CA LEU A 191 -18.20 -3.94 -2.58
C LEU A 191 -17.25 -4.33 -3.72
N LEU A 192 -16.94 -5.62 -3.85
CA LEU A 192 -16.08 -6.12 -4.94
C LEU A 192 -16.75 -5.98 -6.31
N VAL A 193 -18.05 -6.26 -6.42
CA VAL A 193 -18.83 -6.03 -7.67
C VAL A 193 -18.75 -4.56 -8.07
N LYS A 194 -19.03 -3.64 -7.14
CA LYS A 194 -18.93 -2.20 -7.38
C LYS A 194 -17.52 -1.78 -7.81
N ARG A 195 -16.50 -2.38 -7.20
CA ARG A 195 -15.10 -2.11 -7.52
C ARG A 195 -14.75 -2.58 -8.93
N VAL A 196 -15.12 -3.81 -9.30
CA VAL A 196 -14.91 -4.35 -10.66
C VAL A 196 -15.62 -3.49 -11.69
N ALA A 197 -16.83 -3.02 -11.41
CA ALA A 197 -17.58 -2.15 -12.31
C ALA A 197 -16.92 -0.79 -12.55
N SER A 198 -16.27 -0.20 -11.53
CA SER A 198 -15.75 1.18 -11.56
C SER A 198 -14.25 1.32 -11.80
N GLN A 199 -13.43 0.27 -11.58
CA GLN A 199 -11.97 0.35 -11.63
C GLN A 199 -11.36 -0.57 -12.69
N PRO A 200 -10.19 -0.22 -13.29
CA PRO A 200 -9.54 -0.99 -14.35
C PRO A 200 -8.71 -2.16 -13.78
N LEU A 201 -9.35 -3.09 -13.05
CA LEU A 201 -8.67 -4.17 -12.34
C LEU A 201 -8.06 -5.25 -13.25
N ASN A 202 -8.43 -5.25 -14.53
CA ASN A 202 -7.92 -6.16 -15.55
C ASN A 202 -6.55 -5.75 -16.13
N LEU A 203 -6.09 -4.54 -15.83
CA LEU A 203 -4.79 -4.03 -16.27
C LEU A 203 -3.88 -3.75 -15.08
N PRO A 204 -2.55 -3.91 -15.21
CA PRO A 204 -1.60 -3.54 -14.18
C PRO A 204 -1.72 -2.06 -13.80
N ASN A 205 -1.91 -1.78 -12.51
CA ASN A 205 -2.06 -0.44 -11.95
C ASN A 205 -1.70 -0.45 -10.47
N ALA A 206 -1.61 0.70 -9.82
CA ALA A 206 -1.34 0.82 -8.38
C ALA A 206 -2.48 1.55 -7.64
N GLY A 207 -3.72 1.36 -8.06
CA GLY A 207 -4.88 2.03 -7.48
C GLY A 207 -4.96 3.51 -7.85
N SER A 208 -5.53 4.31 -6.97
CA SER A 208 -5.60 5.76 -7.11
C SER A 208 -4.22 6.39 -7.04
N VAL A 209 -3.87 7.18 -8.06
CA VAL A 209 -2.54 7.81 -8.16
C VAL A 209 -2.45 9.06 -7.29
N PHE A 210 -3.55 9.80 -7.16
CA PHE A 210 -3.61 11.04 -6.42
C PHE A 210 -4.62 10.96 -5.27
N ARG A 211 -4.32 11.68 -4.18
CA ARG A 211 -5.26 11.92 -3.09
C ARG A 211 -6.39 12.80 -3.55
N ASN A 212 -7.57 12.63 -2.99
CA ASN A 212 -8.66 13.57 -3.19
C ASN A 212 -8.32 14.89 -2.49
N PRO A 213 -8.41 16.04 -3.18
CA PRO A 213 -8.26 17.34 -2.55
C PRO A 213 -9.45 17.64 -1.63
N PRO A 214 -9.33 18.59 -0.69
CA PRO A 214 -10.44 18.99 0.17
C PRO A 214 -11.66 19.42 -0.66
N GLY A 215 -12.82 18.83 -0.38
CA GLY A 215 -14.09 19.16 -1.02
C GLY A 215 -14.27 18.67 -2.45
N ASP A 216 -13.32 17.92 -3.02
CA ASP A 216 -13.42 17.44 -4.40
C ASP A 216 -12.78 16.05 -4.59
N HIS A 217 -12.90 15.51 -5.81
CA HIS A 217 -12.34 14.22 -6.19
C HIS A 217 -11.29 14.38 -7.32
N ALA A 218 -10.08 13.82 -7.09
CA ALA A 218 -9.02 13.83 -8.09
C ALA A 218 -9.49 13.26 -9.45
N ALA A 219 -10.26 12.17 -9.42
CA ALA A 219 -10.82 11.55 -10.62
C ALA A 219 -11.70 12.53 -11.42
N ARG A 220 -12.58 13.28 -10.76
CA ARG A 220 -13.43 14.28 -11.40
C ARG A 220 -12.61 15.38 -12.07
N LEU A 221 -11.62 15.93 -11.34
CA LEU A 221 -10.74 16.98 -11.88
C LEU A 221 -9.98 16.51 -13.11
N ILE A 222 -9.39 15.32 -13.07
CA ILE A 222 -8.66 14.72 -14.18
C ILE A 222 -9.59 14.50 -15.40
N GLU A 223 -10.79 14.00 -15.17
CA GLU A 223 -11.79 13.76 -16.20
C GLU A 223 -12.29 15.07 -16.84
N THR A 224 -12.57 16.10 -16.02
CA THR A 224 -12.97 17.44 -16.50
C THR A 224 -11.87 18.08 -17.36
N CYS A 225 -10.59 17.78 -17.09
CA CYS A 225 -9.47 18.19 -17.91
C CYS A 225 -9.30 17.37 -19.20
N GLY A 226 -10.22 16.43 -19.52
CA GLY A 226 -10.17 15.63 -20.75
C GLY A 226 -8.99 14.66 -20.82
N LEU A 227 -8.43 14.24 -19.66
CA LEU A 227 -7.18 13.46 -19.61
C LEU A 227 -7.39 11.94 -19.68
N LYS A 228 -8.62 11.42 -19.64
CA LYS A 228 -8.87 10.00 -19.88
C LYS A 228 -8.30 9.57 -21.24
N GLY A 229 -7.52 8.48 -21.25
CA GLY A 229 -6.88 7.96 -22.45
C GLY A 229 -5.56 8.63 -22.81
N PHE A 230 -5.15 9.73 -22.14
CA PHE A 230 -3.82 10.30 -22.35
C PHE A 230 -2.74 9.27 -22.03
N ALA A 231 -1.75 9.13 -22.92
CA ALA A 231 -0.72 8.11 -22.81
C ALA A 231 0.68 8.65 -23.11
N VAL A 232 1.68 8.05 -22.45
CA VAL A 232 3.10 8.18 -22.79
C VAL A 232 3.66 6.77 -22.86
N GLY A 233 4.26 6.39 -23.98
CA GLY A 233 4.64 5.01 -24.22
C GLY A 233 3.46 4.05 -24.02
N ALA A 234 3.63 3.04 -23.18
CA ALA A 234 2.56 2.11 -22.84
C ALA A 234 1.87 2.42 -21.49
N ALA A 235 2.14 3.57 -20.87
CA ALA A 235 1.42 4.06 -19.70
C ALA A 235 0.25 4.96 -20.11
N GLN A 236 -0.94 4.74 -19.54
CA GLN A 236 -2.15 5.47 -19.93
C GLN A 236 -3.00 5.84 -18.72
N VAL A 237 -3.56 7.07 -18.72
CA VAL A 237 -4.69 7.42 -17.84
C VAL A 237 -5.88 6.54 -18.22
N SER A 238 -6.38 5.75 -17.29
CA SER A 238 -7.45 4.79 -17.57
C SER A 238 -8.70 5.49 -18.11
N THR A 239 -9.27 4.94 -19.17
CA THR A 239 -10.55 5.38 -19.72
C THR A 239 -11.73 5.05 -18.82
N LYS A 240 -11.55 4.06 -17.91
CA LYS A 240 -12.58 3.62 -16.96
C LYS A 240 -12.64 4.48 -15.71
N HIS A 241 -11.47 4.83 -15.13
CA HIS A 241 -11.37 5.63 -13.91
C HIS A 241 -10.19 6.60 -14.02
N ALA A 242 -10.46 7.88 -14.09
CA ALA A 242 -9.44 8.90 -14.42
C ALA A 242 -8.28 9.01 -13.42
N ASN A 243 -8.49 8.65 -12.14
CA ASN A 243 -7.42 8.65 -11.12
C ASN A 243 -6.59 7.36 -11.11
N PHE A 244 -6.65 6.56 -12.20
CA PHE A 244 -5.84 5.36 -12.37
C PHE A 244 -4.95 5.50 -13.60
N ILE A 245 -3.69 5.15 -13.46
CA ILE A 245 -2.76 5.00 -14.59
C ILE A 245 -2.51 3.50 -14.74
N VAL A 246 -2.75 3.01 -15.96
CA VAL A 246 -2.61 1.60 -16.32
C VAL A 246 -1.39 1.39 -17.20
N ASN A 247 -0.75 0.24 -17.06
CA ASN A 247 0.27 -0.25 -17.95
C ASN A 247 -0.40 -1.16 -19.00
N LEU A 248 -0.40 -0.72 -20.25
CA LEU A 248 -1.00 -1.44 -21.38
C LEU A 248 -0.15 -2.64 -21.85
N GLY A 249 1.04 -2.80 -21.27
CA GLY A 249 2.02 -3.82 -21.59
C GLY A 249 3.35 -3.21 -22.00
N GLY A 250 4.39 -3.41 -21.17
CA GLY A 250 5.74 -2.92 -21.46
C GLY A 250 6.01 -1.45 -21.13
N ALA A 251 5.13 -0.76 -20.38
CA ALA A 251 5.44 0.58 -19.88
C ALA A 251 6.67 0.58 -18.97
N SER A 252 7.57 1.53 -19.19
CA SER A 252 8.65 1.85 -18.27
C SER A 252 8.12 2.61 -17.04
N ALA A 253 8.90 2.66 -15.96
CA ALA A 253 8.56 3.52 -14.82
C ALA A 253 8.62 5.00 -15.24
N ALA A 254 9.51 5.37 -16.14
CA ALA A 254 9.60 6.72 -16.70
C ALA A 254 8.33 7.11 -17.46
N ASP A 255 7.72 6.21 -18.24
CA ASP A 255 6.45 6.48 -18.93
C ASP A 255 5.34 6.78 -17.89
N ILE A 256 5.22 5.93 -16.85
CA ILE A 256 4.22 6.12 -15.79
C ILE A 256 4.44 7.45 -15.06
N GLU A 257 5.69 7.77 -14.70
CA GLU A 257 6.04 9.03 -14.02
C GLU A 257 5.76 10.25 -14.92
N SER A 258 6.00 10.14 -16.22
CA SER A 258 5.68 11.19 -17.20
C SER A 258 4.17 11.44 -17.30
N VAL A 259 3.34 10.39 -17.30
CA VAL A 259 1.87 10.53 -17.24
C VAL A 259 1.44 11.20 -15.95
N ILE A 260 2.02 10.82 -14.81
CA ILE A 260 1.74 11.43 -13.50
C ILE A 260 2.04 12.94 -13.54
N ALA A 261 3.22 13.31 -14.01
CA ALA A 261 3.65 14.71 -14.09
C ALA A 261 2.77 15.55 -15.03
N HIS A 262 2.40 14.99 -16.19
CA HIS A 262 1.51 15.66 -17.13
C HIS A 262 0.12 15.90 -16.53
N VAL A 263 -0.46 14.90 -15.84
CA VAL A 263 -1.76 15.04 -15.18
C VAL A 263 -1.70 16.13 -14.11
N GLN A 264 -0.65 16.14 -13.25
CA GLN A 264 -0.49 17.18 -12.22
C GLN A 264 -0.41 18.59 -12.84
N ALA A 265 0.44 18.77 -13.85
CA ALA A 265 0.63 20.06 -14.52
C ALA A 265 -0.65 20.55 -15.18
N THR A 266 -1.35 19.66 -15.91
CA THR A 266 -2.58 20.02 -16.64
C THR A 266 -3.73 20.37 -15.70
N VAL A 267 -3.95 19.58 -14.65
CA VAL A 267 -4.99 19.89 -13.65
C VAL A 267 -4.70 21.19 -12.94
N LYS A 268 -3.45 21.41 -12.48
CA LYS A 268 -3.04 22.68 -11.86
C LYS A 268 -3.27 23.87 -12.78
N SER A 269 -2.86 23.78 -14.05
CA SER A 269 -3.04 24.85 -15.04
C SER A 269 -4.49 25.17 -15.34
N ARG A 270 -5.37 24.15 -15.42
CA ARG A 270 -6.77 24.34 -15.83
C ARG A 270 -7.72 24.63 -14.69
N THR A 271 -7.41 24.15 -13.47
CA THR A 271 -8.33 24.25 -12.32
C THR A 271 -7.76 25.01 -11.13
N GLY A 272 -6.47 25.31 -11.12
CA GLY A 272 -5.75 25.88 -9.98
C GLY A 272 -5.45 24.87 -8.87
N VAL A 273 -5.98 23.64 -8.94
CA VAL A 273 -5.82 22.61 -7.89
C VAL A 273 -4.53 21.84 -8.10
N GLU A 274 -3.69 21.79 -7.08
CA GLU A 274 -2.48 20.97 -7.05
C GLU A 274 -2.80 19.56 -6.56
N LEU A 275 -2.75 18.56 -7.43
CA LEU A 275 -2.96 17.16 -7.05
C LEU A 275 -1.75 16.61 -6.30
N VAL A 276 -1.99 16.08 -5.10
CA VAL A 276 -0.96 15.43 -4.27
C VAL A 276 -0.94 13.93 -4.59
N ARG A 277 0.23 13.40 -4.90
CA ARG A 277 0.40 11.97 -5.17
C ARG A 277 0.07 11.13 -3.92
N GLU A 278 -0.71 10.06 -4.12
CA GLU A 278 -0.91 9.01 -3.11
C GLU A 278 0.14 7.91 -3.28
N VAL A 279 0.47 7.58 -4.54
CA VAL A 279 1.48 6.57 -4.86
C VAL A 279 2.88 7.03 -4.47
N ARG A 280 3.68 6.10 -3.96
CA ARG A 280 5.08 6.34 -3.62
C ARG A 280 5.97 6.02 -4.80
N ILE A 281 6.88 6.95 -5.13
CA ILE A 281 7.90 6.75 -6.17
C ILE A 281 9.25 6.68 -5.47
N VAL A 282 10.00 5.62 -5.74
CA VAL A 282 11.30 5.36 -5.11
C VAL A 282 12.35 4.95 -6.15
N GLY A 283 13.60 5.05 -5.78
CA GLY A 283 14.72 4.67 -6.64
C GLY A 283 15.22 5.78 -7.55
N SER A 284 16.20 5.46 -8.38
CA SER A 284 16.87 6.38 -9.31
C SER A 284 16.32 6.26 -10.73
N ALA A 285 16.35 7.36 -11.49
CA ALA A 285 15.96 7.37 -12.90
C ALA A 285 17.02 6.68 -13.80
N GLY A 286 18.31 6.85 -13.50
CA GLY A 286 19.41 6.17 -14.20
C GLY A 286 19.60 4.72 -13.75
N GLY A 287 20.29 3.91 -14.56
CA GLY A 287 20.62 2.53 -14.18
C GLY A 287 21.39 2.51 -12.86
N VAL A 288 21.09 1.55 -11.98
CA VAL A 288 22.02 1.17 -10.92
C VAL A 288 23.19 0.56 -11.65
N ASP A 289 24.33 1.23 -11.68
CA ASP A 289 25.57 0.60 -12.11
C ASP A 289 25.64 -0.73 -11.37
N ALA A 290 25.57 -1.82 -12.12
CA ALA A 290 25.91 -3.12 -11.60
C ALA A 290 27.41 -3.02 -11.27
N GLY A 291 27.71 -2.47 -10.08
CA GLY A 291 29.04 -2.45 -9.56
C GLY A 291 29.61 -3.84 -9.75
N ALA A 292 30.71 -3.92 -10.48
CA ALA A 292 31.42 -5.13 -10.75
C ALA A 292 31.47 -5.96 -9.47
N ALA A 293 30.90 -7.15 -9.53
CA ALA A 293 31.20 -8.15 -8.54
C ALA A 293 32.71 -8.39 -8.55
N PRO A 294 33.39 -8.51 -7.41
CA PRO A 294 34.76 -8.90 -7.33
C PRO A 294 34.95 -10.31 -7.89
#